data_e0a23074ea1813ddb4f4f10733e1d17f
#
_entry.id   e0a23074ea1813ddb4f4f10733e1d17f
#
_cell.length_a   1.000
_cell.length_b   1.000
_cell.length_c   1.000
_cell.angle_alpha   90.00
_cell.angle_beta   90.00
_cell.angle_gamma   90.00
#
_symmetry.space_group_name_H-M   'P 1'
#
loop_
_entity.id
_entity.type
_entity.pdbx_description
1 polymer ?
#
loop_
_entity_poly.entity_id
_entity_poly.type
_entity_poly.pdbx_seq_one_letter_code
_entity_poly.pdbx_strand_id
1 'polypeptide(L)'
;WNMEERFQGHQDSPLTETGRRQVTALGRRLKAMAFDRLISSDLGRTRETAAIIAQYTGHTVHADRRLRERHYGVLEGLNAKEIHEQHPGVYQELITENPDYVIPEGQTHRQHYHQNIEVLNEWAGGTPGTTAALVAHGGVLDNFFRHVAHLDLRHPRCVLPANASISIIQHGTFYGSLRWVIKTWGDAAHLETLEPH
;
A
#
# COMPACT_ATOMS: atom_id res chain seq x y z
N TRP A 1 11.04 0.70 11.23
CA TRP A 1 9.82 0.19 11.91
C TRP A 1 9.27 -1.08 11.26
N ASN A 2 9.31 -1.24 9.93
CA ASN A 2 8.90 -2.52 9.31
C ASN A 2 9.71 -3.73 9.83
N MET A 3 11.00 -3.52 10.11
CA MET A 3 11.87 -4.57 10.70
C MET A 3 11.52 -4.88 12.16
N GLU A 4 10.83 -3.97 12.86
CA GLU A 4 10.43 -4.07 14.26
C GLU A 4 8.93 -4.40 14.40
N GLU A 5 8.24 -4.66 13.28
CA GLU A 5 6.80 -4.94 13.20
C GLU A 5 5.93 -3.89 13.92
N ARG A 6 6.35 -2.60 13.88
CA ARG A 6 5.62 -1.51 14.50
C ARG A 6 4.53 -0.98 13.59
N PHE A 7 3.37 -0.66 14.15
CA PHE A 7 2.29 0.03 13.45
C PHE A 7 2.74 1.45 13.12
N GLN A 8 2.94 1.75 11.86
CA GLN A 8 3.42 3.08 11.44
C GLN A 8 2.30 4.09 11.30
N GLY A 9 1.21 3.69 10.64
CA GLY A 9 0.09 4.58 10.36
C GLY A 9 0.52 5.87 9.66
N HIS A 10 0.15 6.99 10.23
CA HIS A 10 0.52 8.33 9.75
C HIS A 10 1.85 8.84 10.30
N GLN A 11 2.41 8.21 11.33
CA GLN A 11 3.78 8.50 11.74
C GLN A 11 4.76 8.01 10.67
N ASP A 12 5.90 8.66 10.60
CA ASP A 12 6.87 8.42 9.53
C ASP A 12 8.20 7.93 10.09
N SER A 13 8.82 7.04 9.35
CA SER A 13 10.21 6.64 9.57
C SER A 13 10.95 6.72 8.23
N PRO A 14 12.22 7.17 8.22
CA PRO A 14 12.99 7.24 6.98
C PRO A 14 13.23 5.85 6.40
N LEU A 15 13.46 5.76 5.10
CA LEU A 15 13.90 4.53 4.48
C LEU A 15 15.26 4.10 5.07
N THR A 16 15.39 2.82 5.36
CA THR A 16 16.70 2.24 5.69
C THR A 16 17.60 2.19 4.45
N GLU A 17 18.90 1.96 4.63
CA GLU A 17 19.81 1.77 3.50
C GLU A 17 19.37 0.59 2.61
N THR A 18 18.96 -0.51 3.23
CA THR A 18 18.36 -1.66 2.51
C THR A 18 17.11 -1.25 1.74
N GLY A 19 16.21 -0.47 2.36
CA GLY A 19 15.02 0.05 1.68
C GLY A 19 15.36 0.90 0.45
N ARG A 20 16.37 1.79 0.55
CA ARG A 20 16.83 2.59 -0.59
C ARG A 20 17.39 1.73 -1.72
N ARG A 21 18.17 0.69 -1.39
CA ARG A 21 18.67 -0.28 -2.38
C ARG A 21 17.54 -1.01 -3.08
N GLN A 22 16.53 -1.47 -2.34
CA GLN A 22 15.32 -2.11 -2.89
C GLN A 22 14.56 -1.17 -3.83
N VAL A 23 14.33 0.06 -3.42
CA VAL A 23 13.63 1.07 -4.24
C VAL A 23 14.45 1.45 -5.48
N THR A 24 15.80 1.46 -5.36
CA THR A 24 16.69 1.67 -6.52
C THR A 24 16.52 0.56 -7.55
N ALA A 25 16.46 -0.72 -7.13
CA ALA A 25 16.22 -1.84 -8.01
C ALA A 25 14.81 -1.75 -8.65
N LEU A 26 13.80 -1.38 -7.86
CA LEU A 26 12.44 -1.12 -8.35
C LEU A 26 12.42 -0.01 -9.41
N GLY A 27 13.10 1.11 -9.17
CA GLY A 27 13.18 2.22 -10.12
C GLY A 27 13.80 1.81 -11.45
N ARG A 28 14.86 1.00 -11.43
CA ARG A 28 15.47 0.42 -12.64
C ARG A 28 14.51 -0.48 -13.41
N ARG A 29 13.73 -1.30 -12.70
CA ARG A 29 12.74 -2.17 -13.30
C ARG A 29 11.58 -1.37 -13.92
N LEU A 30 11.06 -0.38 -13.20
CA LEU A 30 9.97 0.48 -13.67
C LEU A 30 10.36 1.33 -14.89
N LYS A 31 11.65 1.67 -15.04
CA LYS A 31 12.17 2.34 -16.25
C LYS A 31 11.87 1.57 -17.54
N ALA A 32 11.81 0.24 -17.49
CA ALA A 32 11.50 -0.62 -18.60
C ALA A 32 9.99 -0.86 -18.80
N MET A 33 9.15 -0.32 -17.89
CA MET A 33 7.70 -0.47 -17.94
C MET A 33 7.05 0.85 -18.40
N ALA A 34 6.10 0.76 -19.34
CA ALA A 34 5.36 1.93 -19.77
C ALA A 34 4.23 2.26 -18.78
N PHE A 35 4.21 3.49 -18.27
CA PHE A 35 3.11 4.07 -17.51
C PHE A 35 3.10 5.59 -17.69
N ASP A 36 1.94 6.21 -17.45
CA ASP A 36 1.72 7.62 -17.79
C ASP A 36 1.88 8.55 -16.59
N ARG A 37 1.64 8.05 -15.36
CA ARG A 37 1.65 8.85 -14.14
C ARG A 37 2.31 8.11 -12.98
N LEU A 38 3.05 8.86 -12.17
CA LEU A 38 3.61 8.39 -10.91
C LEU A 38 2.90 9.12 -9.76
N ILE A 39 2.13 8.38 -8.96
CA ILE A 39 1.33 8.92 -7.87
C ILE A 39 1.81 8.28 -6.57
N SER A 40 1.90 9.06 -5.51
CA SER A 40 2.37 8.58 -4.20
C SER A 40 1.43 9.02 -3.10
N SER A 41 1.28 8.19 -2.08
CA SER A 41 0.87 8.69 -0.77
C SER A 41 1.77 9.88 -0.39
N ASP A 42 1.23 10.85 0.34
CA ASP A 42 1.96 12.04 0.78
C ASP A 42 2.76 11.86 2.07
N LEU A 43 2.81 10.62 2.64
CA LEU A 43 3.67 10.29 3.76
C LEU A 43 5.15 10.24 3.34
N GLY A 44 6.06 10.64 4.21
CA GLY A 44 7.48 10.84 3.89
C GLY A 44 8.14 9.62 3.27
N ARG A 45 7.94 8.42 3.84
CA ARG A 45 8.52 7.16 3.32
C ARG A 45 8.09 6.83 1.89
N THR A 46 6.84 7.08 1.52
CA THR A 46 6.35 6.85 0.16
C THR A 46 6.77 7.97 -0.79
N ARG A 47 6.84 9.20 -0.32
CA ARG A 47 7.40 10.33 -1.10
C ARG A 47 8.88 10.10 -1.42
N GLU A 48 9.67 9.65 -0.45
CA GLU A 48 11.09 9.30 -0.67
C GLU A 48 11.21 8.15 -1.69
N THR A 49 10.39 7.09 -1.54
CA THR A 49 10.29 5.99 -2.50
C THR A 49 9.96 6.50 -3.92
N ALA A 50 8.93 7.30 -4.06
CA ALA A 50 8.52 7.84 -5.36
C ALA A 50 9.57 8.77 -5.96
N ALA A 51 10.26 9.57 -5.15
CA ALA A 51 11.34 10.44 -5.62
C ALA A 51 12.52 9.63 -6.20
N ILE A 52 12.89 8.51 -5.56
CA ILE A 52 13.91 7.60 -6.09
C ILE A 52 13.43 6.98 -7.42
N ILE A 53 12.20 6.49 -7.50
CA ILE A 53 11.62 5.94 -8.74
C ILE A 53 11.64 6.99 -9.85
N ALA A 54 11.27 8.22 -9.56
CA ALA A 54 11.23 9.34 -10.52
C ALA A 54 12.60 9.63 -11.15
N GLN A 55 13.71 9.44 -10.41
CA GLN A 55 15.07 9.59 -10.94
C GLN A 55 15.38 8.62 -12.10
N TYR A 56 14.77 7.44 -12.08
CA TYR A 56 14.96 6.43 -13.13
C TYR A 56 13.96 6.53 -14.28
N THR A 57 12.73 6.97 -13.99
CA THR A 57 11.62 6.94 -14.94
C THR A 57 11.33 8.30 -15.58
N GLY A 58 11.85 9.39 -15.01
CA GLY A 58 11.63 10.76 -15.51
C GLY A 58 10.25 11.35 -15.22
N HIS A 59 9.40 10.64 -14.45
CA HIS A 59 8.06 11.11 -14.14
C HIS A 59 8.06 12.19 -13.04
N THR A 60 7.09 13.10 -13.13
CA THR A 60 6.73 13.97 -12.00
C THR A 60 5.91 13.17 -10.98
N VAL A 61 6.24 13.32 -9.70
CA VAL A 61 5.50 12.67 -8.61
C VAL A 61 4.30 13.54 -8.23
N HIS A 62 3.11 12.95 -8.26
CA HIS A 62 1.88 13.57 -7.77
C HIS A 62 1.49 12.95 -6.43
N ALA A 63 1.20 13.77 -5.42
CA ALA A 63 0.78 13.29 -4.11
C ALA A 63 -0.75 13.11 -4.05
N ASP A 64 -1.19 11.97 -3.49
CA ASP A 64 -2.61 11.72 -3.20
C ASP A 64 -2.75 11.19 -1.77
N ARG A 65 -3.38 11.98 -0.91
CA ARG A 65 -3.60 11.64 0.50
C ARG A 65 -4.53 10.44 0.71
N ARG A 66 -5.33 10.08 -0.28
CA ARG A 66 -6.21 8.90 -0.23
C ARG A 66 -5.41 7.58 -0.27
N LEU A 67 -4.13 7.64 -0.66
CA LEU A 67 -3.19 6.52 -0.63
C LEU A 67 -2.43 6.40 0.70
N ARG A 68 -2.73 7.21 1.72
CA ARG A 68 -2.14 7.05 3.06
C ARG A 68 -2.45 5.68 3.64
N GLU A 69 -1.56 5.19 4.51
CA GLU A 69 -1.83 4.05 5.37
C GLU A 69 -2.98 4.37 6.34
N ARG A 70 -3.61 3.34 6.91
CA ARG A 70 -4.61 3.50 7.96
C ARG A 70 -4.01 4.31 9.10
N HIS A 71 -4.78 5.29 9.60
CA HIS A 71 -4.43 5.99 10.83
C HIS A 71 -4.68 5.07 12.01
N TYR A 72 -3.62 4.65 12.68
CA TYR A 72 -3.69 3.72 13.80
C TYR A 72 -3.78 4.42 15.15
N GLY A 73 -3.86 5.78 15.20
CA GLY A 73 -4.06 6.56 16.41
C GLY A 73 -3.08 6.19 17.52
N VAL A 74 -3.61 5.84 18.70
CA VAL A 74 -2.79 5.50 19.90
C VAL A 74 -1.88 4.28 19.71
N LEU A 75 -2.03 3.53 18.64
CA LEU A 75 -1.20 2.33 18.34
C LEU A 75 0.04 2.65 17.51
N GLU A 76 0.15 3.87 16.98
CA GLU A 76 1.27 4.24 16.12
C GLU A 76 2.59 4.22 16.90
N GLY A 77 3.60 3.58 16.32
CA GLY A 77 4.89 3.37 16.96
C GLY A 77 4.99 2.12 17.84
N LEU A 78 3.88 1.44 18.16
CA LEU A 78 3.86 0.25 19.00
C LEU A 78 3.89 -1.04 18.16
N ASN A 79 4.49 -2.10 18.70
CA ASN A 79 4.35 -3.45 18.19
C ASN A 79 3.21 -4.20 18.89
N ALA A 80 2.86 -5.41 18.42
CA ALA A 80 1.73 -6.18 18.96
C ALA A 80 1.84 -6.48 20.46
N LYS A 81 3.07 -6.73 20.99
CA LYS A 81 3.30 -6.98 22.40
C LYS A 81 3.05 -5.71 23.24
N GLU A 82 3.59 -4.59 22.81
CA GLU A 82 3.40 -3.30 23.47
C GLU A 82 1.92 -2.87 23.47
N ILE A 83 1.20 -3.13 22.36
CA ILE A 83 -0.24 -2.88 22.27
C ILE A 83 -1.00 -3.73 23.28
N HIS A 84 -0.68 -5.03 23.38
CA HIS A 84 -1.32 -5.92 24.36
C HIS A 84 -1.09 -5.46 25.79
N GLU A 85 0.11 -4.97 26.12
CA GLU A 85 0.48 -4.49 27.44
C GLU A 85 -0.13 -3.12 27.79
N GLN A 86 -0.10 -2.16 26.85
CA GLN A 86 -0.48 -0.77 27.11
C GLN A 86 -1.96 -0.48 26.80
N HIS A 87 -2.53 -1.20 25.82
CA HIS A 87 -3.90 -1.01 25.33
C HIS A 87 -4.66 -2.34 25.21
N PRO A 88 -4.78 -3.15 26.29
CA PRO A 88 -5.35 -4.51 26.21
C PRO A 88 -6.77 -4.55 25.64
N GLY A 89 -7.61 -3.55 25.93
CA GLY A 89 -8.95 -3.46 25.36
C GLY A 89 -8.95 -3.22 23.84
N VAL A 90 -8.05 -2.37 23.36
CA VAL A 90 -7.88 -2.13 21.90
C VAL A 90 -7.34 -3.38 21.23
N TYR A 91 -6.38 -4.08 21.85
CA TYR A 91 -5.83 -5.32 21.32
C TYR A 91 -6.92 -6.39 21.12
N GLN A 92 -7.82 -6.56 22.08
CA GLN A 92 -8.95 -7.49 21.98
C GLN A 92 -9.87 -7.14 20.81
N GLU A 93 -10.14 -5.87 20.56
CA GLU A 93 -10.94 -5.44 19.43
C GLU A 93 -10.22 -5.67 18.07
N LEU A 94 -8.91 -5.45 18.02
CA LEU A 94 -8.14 -5.69 16.78
C LEU A 94 -8.20 -7.15 16.33
N ILE A 95 -8.13 -8.11 17.27
CA ILE A 95 -8.17 -9.54 16.93
C ILE A 95 -9.56 -10.03 16.50
N THR A 96 -10.62 -9.24 16.73
CA THR A 96 -11.97 -9.56 16.21
C THR A 96 -12.13 -9.27 14.72
N GLU A 97 -11.15 -8.55 14.15
CA GLU A 97 -11.20 -8.06 12.75
C GLU A 97 -12.48 -7.28 12.41
N ASN A 98 -13.09 -6.63 13.43
CA ASN A 98 -14.25 -5.76 13.20
C ASN A 98 -13.85 -4.54 12.35
N PRO A 99 -14.34 -4.44 11.09
CA PRO A 99 -13.92 -3.35 10.21
C PRO A 99 -14.47 -1.98 10.63
N ASP A 100 -15.45 -1.96 11.54
CA ASP A 100 -16.12 -0.77 12.02
C ASP A 100 -15.58 -0.30 13.39
N TYR A 101 -14.63 -1.05 13.98
CA TYR A 101 -13.99 -0.61 15.21
C TYR A 101 -13.14 0.64 14.97
N VAL A 102 -13.43 1.69 15.74
CA VAL A 102 -12.66 2.95 15.74
C VAL A 102 -11.49 2.83 16.70
N ILE A 103 -10.28 2.77 16.19
CA ILE A 103 -9.08 2.90 17.03
C ILE A 103 -9.09 4.30 17.67
N PRO A 104 -8.88 4.44 18.99
CA PRO A 104 -8.78 5.76 19.61
C PRO A 104 -7.78 6.67 18.87
N GLU A 105 -8.19 7.89 18.56
CA GLU A 105 -7.42 8.87 17.75
C GLU A 105 -7.10 8.41 16.32
N GLY A 106 -7.66 7.30 15.86
CA GLY A 106 -7.43 6.71 14.55
C GLY A 106 -8.68 6.61 13.69
N GLN A 107 -8.67 5.70 12.74
CA GLN A 107 -9.79 5.45 11.84
C GLN A 107 -10.18 3.96 11.80
N THR A 108 -11.40 3.67 11.35
CA THR A 108 -11.85 2.30 11.12
C THR A 108 -11.17 1.71 9.88
N HIS A 109 -11.15 0.37 9.76
CA HIS A 109 -10.71 -0.29 8.53
C HIS A 109 -11.63 0.09 7.36
N ARG A 110 -12.95 0.17 7.58
CA ARG A 110 -13.93 0.55 6.56
C ARG A 110 -13.71 1.97 6.03
N GLN A 111 -13.41 2.94 6.90
CA GLN A 111 -13.08 4.31 6.47
C GLN A 111 -11.83 4.32 5.59
N HIS A 112 -10.78 3.61 6.00
CA HIS A 112 -9.55 3.47 5.21
C HIS A 112 -9.81 2.78 3.86
N TYR A 113 -10.59 1.70 3.85
CA TYR A 113 -10.98 1.01 2.62
C TYR A 113 -11.70 1.97 1.65
N HIS A 114 -12.75 2.65 2.08
CA HIS A 114 -13.48 3.57 1.21
C HIS A 114 -12.60 4.68 0.65
N GLN A 115 -11.75 5.27 1.49
CA GLN A 115 -10.79 6.28 1.07
C GLN A 115 -9.87 5.77 -0.06
N ASN A 116 -9.37 4.55 0.04
CA ASN A 116 -8.48 3.98 -0.97
C ASN A 116 -9.23 3.61 -2.26
N ILE A 117 -10.46 3.07 -2.15
CA ILE A 117 -11.23 2.63 -3.31
C ILE A 117 -11.72 3.81 -4.17
N GLU A 118 -11.86 5.01 -3.60
CA GLU A 118 -12.11 6.24 -4.39
C GLU A 118 -11.04 6.44 -5.48
N VAL A 119 -9.78 6.13 -5.19
CA VAL A 119 -8.68 6.22 -6.17
C VAL A 119 -8.90 5.23 -7.32
N LEU A 120 -9.26 3.98 -7.03
CA LEU A 120 -9.54 2.98 -8.07
C LEU A 120 -10.75 3.38 -8.92
N ASN A 121 -11.82 3.89 -8.30
CA ASN A 121 -13.02 4.32 -9.01
C ASN A 121 -12.73 5.51 -9.94
N GLU A 122 -11.91 6.46 -9.51
CA GLU A 122 -11.48 7.58 -10.35
C GLU A 122 -10.70 7.07 -11.58
N TRP A 123 -9.78 6.11 -11.39
CA TRP A 123 -9.03 5.52 -12.49
C TRP A 123 -9.90 4.67 -13.41
N ALA A 124 -10.90 3.95 -12.87
CA ALA A 124 -11.86 3.19 -13.68
C ALA A 124 -12.71 4.09 -14.58
N GLY A 125 -13.03 5.31 -14.14
CA GLY A 125 -13.75 6.33 -14.90
C GLY A 125 -12.87 7.20 -15.79
N GLY A 126 -11.55 7.03 -15.75
CA GLY A 126 -10.57 7.84 -16.49
C GLY A 126 -10.44 7.47 -17.97
N THR A 127 -9.42 8.04 -18.61
CA THR A 127 -9.14 7.79 -20.03
C THR A 127 -8.71 6.35 -20.27
N PRO A 128 -9.39 5.58 -21.13
CA PRO A 128 -9.00 4.21 -21.44
C PRO A 128 -7.57 4.10 -21.96
N GLY A 129 -6.86 3.06 -21.51
CA GLY A 129 -5.48 2.80 -21.91
C GLY A 129 -4.43 3.53 -21.07
N THR A 130 -4.82 4.41 -20.14
CA THR A 130 -3.86 5.05 -19.23
C THR A 130 -3.42 4.10 -18.11
N THR A 131 -2.16 4.22 -17.71
CA THR A 131 -1.55 3.43 -16.63
C THR A 131 -0.94 4.35 -15.60
N ALA A 132 -1.18 4.08 -14.31
CA ALA A 132 -0.52 4.78 -13.21
C ALA A 132 0.31 3.81 -12.35
N ALA A 133 1.50 4.25 -11.97
CA ALA A 133 2.24 3.64 -10.88
C ALA A 133 1.86 4.33 -9.57
N LEU A 134 1.35 3.56 -8.60
CA LEU A 134 0.94 4.04 -7.29
C LEU A 134 1.94 3.59 -6.24
N VAL A 135 2.54 4.52 -5.51
CA VAL A 135 3.43 4.23 -4.37
C VAL A 135 2.61 4.42 -3.09
N ALA A 136 2.33 3.31 -2.43
CA ALA A 136 1.42 3.28 -1.30
C ALA A 136 1.94 2.36 -0.17
N HIS A 137 1.06 1.83 0.64
CA HIS A 137 1.34 1.10 1.87
C HIS A 137 0.69 -0.29 1.85
N GLY A 138 1.10 -1.13 2.80
CA GLY A 138 0.60 -2.50 2.89
C GLY A 138 -0.92 -2.58 3.08
N GLY A 139 -1.52 -1.71 3.89
CA GLY A 139 -2.97 -1.67 4.09
C GLY A 139 -3.73 -1.20 2.85
N VAL A 140 -3.15 -0.27 2.07
CA VAL A 140 -3.75 0.17 0.79
C VAL A 140 -3.75 -0.96 -0.23
N LEU A 141 -2.64 -1.71 -0.33
CA LEU A 141 -2.57 -2.88 -1.22
C LEU A 141 -3.57 -3.96 -0.80
N ASP A 142 -3.71 -4.23 0.51
CA ASP A 142 -4.71 -5.17 1.01
C ASP A 142 -6.14 -4.74 0.63
N ASN A 143 -6.46 -3.45 0.76
CA ASN A 143 -7.76 -2.90 0.36
C ASN A 143 -8.01 -3.04 -1.14
N PHE A 144 -7.02 -2.79 -1.98
CA PHE A 144 -7.13 -2.98 -3.43
C PHE A 144 -7.31 -4.46 -3.79
N PHE A 145 -6.57 -5.35 -3.14
CA PHE A 145 -6.73 -6.80 -3.32
C PHE A 145 -8.14 -7.25 -2.95
N ARG A 146 -8.63 -6.86 -1.76
CA ARG A 146 -9.99 -7.18 -1.30
C ARG A 146 -11.06 -6.69 -2.27
N HIS A 147 -10.91 -5.46 -2.75
CA HIS A 147 -11.86 -4.89 -3.70
C HIS A 147 -11.95 -5.70 -5.00
N VAL A 148 -10.80 -6.01 -5.60
CA VAL A 148 -10.73 -6.75 -6.86
C VAL A 148 -11.14 -8.22 -6.69
N ALA A 149 -10.81 -8.84 -5.57
CA ALA A 149 -11.15 -10.22 -5.24
C ALA A 149 -12.55 -10.39 -4.62
N HIS A 150 -13.30 -9.29 -4.39
CA HIS A 150 -14.60 -9.28 -3.73
C HIS A 150 -14.60 -9.92 -2.34
N LEU A 151 -13.53 -9.70 -1.57
CA LEU A 151 -13.41 -10.20 -0.20
C LEU A 151 -14.05 -9.24 0.81
N ASP A 152 -14.78 -9.81 1.77
CA ASP A 152 -15.31 -9.06 2.91
C ASP A 152 -14.17 -8.47 3.77
N LEU A 153 -14.41 -7.30 4.38
CA LEU A 153 -13.43 -6.66 5.26
C LEU A 153 -13.18 -7.43 6.57
N ARG A 154 -14.08 -8.34 6.95
CA ARG A 154 -13.93 -9.25 8.10
C ARG A 154 -13.09 -10.48 7.78
N HIS A 155 -12.79 -10.71 6.50
CA HIS A 155 -11.89 -11.80 6.15
C HIS A 155 -10.48 -11.48 6.64
N PRO A 156 -9.75 -12.40 7.29
CA PRO A 156 -8.36 -12.18 7.66
C PRO A 156 -7.50 -11.74 6.47
N ARG A 157 -6.51 -10.91 6.74
CA ARG A 157 -5.57 -10.51 5.70
C ARG A 157 -4.83 -11.75 5.16
N CYS A 158 -4.91 -11.96 3.85
CA CYS A 158 -4.35 -13.15 3.19
C CYS A 158 -3.22 -12.86 2.22
N VAL A 159 -2.82 -11.58 2.05
CA VAL A 159 -1.73 -11.16 1.17
C VAL A 159 -0.75 -10.25 1.91
N LEU A 160 0.53 -10.57 1.81
CA LEU A 160 1.64 -9.83 2.43
C LEU A 160 2.73 -9.60 1.37
N PRO A 161 2.52 -8.66 0.44
CA PRO A 161 3.52 -8.36 -0.57
C PRO A 161 4.80 -7.79 0.08
N ALA A 162 5.94 -8.18 -0.44
CA ALA A 162 7.23 -7.65 0.03
C ALA A 162 7.32 -6.14 -0.21
N ASN A 163 8.14 -5.45 0.60
CA ASN A 163 8.47 -4.06 0.35
C ASN A 163 9.09 -3.90 -1.03
N ALA A 164 8.78 -2.80 -1.71
CA ALA A 164 9.23 -2.49 -3.06
C ALA A 164 8.85 -3.55 -4.14
N SER A 165 7.87 -4.41 -3.87
CA SER A 165 7.29 -5.32 -4.86
C SER A 165 6.33 -4.61 -5.81
N ILE A 166 6.02 -5.24 -6.95
CA ILE A 166 5.09 -4.75 -7.95
C ILE A 166 3.81 -5.59 -7.93
N SER A 167 2.66 -4.93 -7.81
CA SER A 167 1.34 -5.52 -8.02
C SER A 167 0.66 -4.79 -9.18
N ILE A 168 0.03 -5.54 -10.08
CA ILE A 168 -0.64 -4.98 -11.27
C ILE A 168 -2.10 -5.39 -11.24
N ILE A 169 -2.98 -4.40 -11.24
CA ILE A 169 -4.42 -4.56 -11.43
C ILE A 169 -4.84 -3.83 -12.70
N GLN A 170 -5.80 -4.36 -13.40
CA GLN A 170 -6.30 -3.80 -14.66
C GLN A 170 -7.81 -3.69 -14.63
N HIS A 171 -8.33 -2.52 -15.00
CA HIS A 171 -9.76 -2.32 -15.26
C HIS A 171 -10.04 -2.43 -16.75
N GLY A 172 -11.09 -3.16 -17.10
CA GLY A 172 -11.47 -3.35 -18.51
C GLY A 172 -12.52 -4.43 -18.71
N THR A 173 -12.88 -4.69 -19.97
CA THR A 173 -13.83 -5.75 -20.31
C THR A 173 -13.10 -7.09 -20.37
N PHE A 174 -13.45 -7.98 -19.46
CA PHE A 174 -12.97 -9.36 -19.42
C PHE A 174 -14.16 -10.31 -19.39
N TYR A 175 -14.15 -11.31 -20.29
CA TYR A 175 -15.24 -12.27 -20.41
C TYR A 175 -16.63 -11.61 -20.52
N GLY A 176 -16.72 -10.52 -21.29
CA GLY A 176 -17.98 -9.79 -21.54
C GLY A 176 -18.46 -8.88 -20.40
N SER A 177 -17.69 -8.69 -19.34
CA SER A 177 -18.03 -7.81 -18.21
C SER A 177 -16.92 -6.82 -17.91
N LEU A 178 -17.30 -5.57 -17.63
CA LEU A 178 -16.38 -4.52 -17.16
C LEU A 178 -16.03 -4.79 -15.70
N ARG A 179 -14.75 -4.98 -15.40
CA ARG A 179 -14.28 -5.33 -14.06
C ARG A 179 -12.80 -5.01 -13.85
N TRP A 180 -12.38 -4.99 -12.60
CA TRP A 180 -10.99 -5.09 -12.21
C TRP A 180 -10.52 -6.54 -12.25
N VAL A 181 -9.28 -6.77 -12.65
CA VAL A 181 -8.60 -8.07 -12.55
C VAL A 181 -7.19 -7.90 -12.00
N ILE A 182 -6.71 -8.88 -11.25
CA ILE A 182 -5.32 -8.95 -10.78
C ILE A 182 -4.51 -9.62 -11.90
N LYS A 183 -3.50 -8.92 -12.41
CA LYS A 183 -2.56 -9.44 -13.42
C LYS A 183 -1.30 -10.01 -12.77
N THR A 184 -0.84 -9.36 -11.69
CA THR A 184 0.35 -9.74 -10.93
C THR A 184 0.16 -9.26 -9.50
N TRP A 185 0.65 -10.01 -8.53
CA TRP A 185 0.60 -9.60 -7.14
C TRP A 185 1.91 -9.91 -6.41
N GLY A 186 2.54 -8.87 -5.83
CA GLY A 186 3.72 -9.00 -4.98
C GLY A 186 4.99 -9.46 -5.72
N ASP A 187 5.13 -9.19 -7.01
CA ASP A 187 6.32 -9.55 -7.78
C ASP A 187 7.55 -8.79 -7.28
N ALA A 188 8.50 -9.53 -6.73
CA ALA A 188 9.74 -9.05 -6.14
C ALA A 188 11.00 -9.55 -6.90
N ALA A 189 10.88 -10.08 -8.11
CA ALA A 189 11.99 -10.69 -8.85
C ALA A 189 13.21 -9.76 -9.01
N HIS A 190 12.99 -8.44 -9.09
CA HIS A 190 14.08 -7.45 -9.15
C HIS A 190 14.86 -7.30 -7.83
N LEU A 191 14.40 -7.89 -6.73
CA LEU A 191 15.08 -7.87 -5.44
C LEU A 191 15.97 -9.09 -5.22
N GLU A 192 15.81 -10.16 -6.01
CA GLU A 192 16.56 -11.42 -5.86
C GLU A 192 18.07 -11.23 -6.07
N THR A 193 18.48 -10.19 -6.80
CA THR A 193 19.90 -9.88 -7.04
C THR A 193 20.53 -9.03 -5.93
N LEU A 194 19.72 -8.57 -4.97
CA LEU A 194 20.23 -7.84 -3.81
C LEU A 194 20.70 -8.85 -2.79
N GLU A 195 22.02 -8.85 -2.47
CA GLU A 195 22.57 -9.75 -1.46
C GLU A 195 21.84 -9.56 -0.12
N PRO A 196 21.45 -10.68 0.54
CA PRO A 196 20.99 -10.61 1.92
C PRO A 196 22.13 -10.11 2.82
N HIS A 197 21.86 -9.14 3.65
CA HIS A 197 22.77 -8.67 4.72
C HIS A 197 22.34 -9.24 6.05
#